data_9b290b43df0bd8551bdf4d530022b649
#
_entry.id   9b290b43df0bd8551bdf4d530022b649
#
_cell.length_a   1.000
_cell.length_b   1.000
_cell.length_c   1.000
_cell.angle_alpha   90.00
_cell.angle_beta   90.00
_cell.angle_gamma   90.00
#
_symmetry.space_group_name_H-M   'P 1'
#
loop_
_entity.id
_entity.type
_entity.pdbx_description
1 polymer ?
#
loop_
_entity_poly.entity_id
_entity_poly.type
_entity_poly.pdbx_seq_one_letter_code
_entity_poly.pdbx_strand_id
1 'polypeptide(L)'
;MFGKPRQLETEEELYEVAVRALMRRAHSVHEMKQKLGRRSEKKLLVQVVMARLKENGMIDDAKYAKQFARQRTQIRKQGKYRVARDLRARGIPDRHISSALEEVAQTSDEATMVRQRIERKLRSYRGEIDEKKMASIYGSLLRAGFSADVVRRELKALVKEDVPEIEPE
;
A
#
# COMPACT_ATOMS: atom_id res chain seq x y z
N MET A 1 31.91 8.28 9.76
CA MET A 1 30.90 8.70 10.78
C MET A 1 30.02 9.80 10.17
N PHE A 2 28.78 9.50 9.91
CA PHE A 2 27.81 10.53 9.53
C PHE A 2 27.41 11.28 10.79
N GLY A 3 27.88 12.54 10.94
CA GLY A 3 27.54 13.42 12.06
C GLY A 3 26.03 13.62 12.18
N LYS A 4 25.51 13.86 13.42
CA LYS A 4 24.12 14.27 13.63
C LYS A 4 23.79 15.44 12.68
N PRO A 5 22.64 15.42 12.00
CA PRO A 5 22.26 16.53 11.14
C PRO A 5 22.18 17.82 11.96
N ARG A 6 22.61 18.95 11.38
CA ARG A 6 22.51 20.27 12.02
C ARG A 6 21.08 20.49 12.52
N GLN A 7 20.96 20.85 13.79
CA GLN A 7 19.67 21.21 14.39
C GLN A 7 19.23 22.59 13.87
N LEU A 8 17.93 22.69 13.59
CA LEU A 8 17.32 23.91 13.08
C LEU A 8 16.59 24.62 14.23
N GLU A 9 16.76 25.95 14.29
CA GLU A 9 16.33 26.77 15.40
C GLU A 9 15.14 27.66 15.06
N THR A 10 14.85 27.90 13.76
CA THR A 10 13.78 28.78 13.29
C THR A 10 12.66 28.03 12.57
N GLU A 11 11.47 28.63 12.57
CA GLU A 11 10.29 28.08 11.87
C GLU A 11 10.54 28.01 10.36
N GLU A 12 11.13 29.06 9.79
CA GLU A 12 11.37 29.19 8.36
C GLU A 12 12.31 28.09 7.85
N GLU A 13 13.44 27.87 8.54
CA GLU A 13 14.38 26.80 8.17
C GLU A 13 13.71 25.42 8.21
N LEU A 14 12.90 25.18 9.25
CA LEU A 14 12.23 23.89 9.43
C LEU A 14 11.09 23.71 8.42
N TYR A 15 10.34 24.78 8.11
CA TYR A 15 9.31 24.79 7.09
C TYR A 15 9.88 24.53 5.69
N GLU A 16 11.02 25.16 5.33
CA GLU A 16 11.69 24.88 4.07
C GLU A 16 12.11 23.41 3.93
N VAL A 17 12.60 22.80 5.00
CA VAL A 17 12.92 21.35 4.99
C VAL A 17 11.69 20.51 4.69
N ALA A 18 10.54 20.87 5.26
CA ALA A 18 9.28 20.19 5.00
C ALA A 18 8.85 20.35 3.54
N VAL A 19 8.85 21.58 3.02
CA VAL A 19 8.48 21.89 1.62
C VAL A 19 9.37 21.11 0.64
N ARG A 20 10.69 21.17 0.82
CA ARG A 20 11.63 20.40 -0.02
C ARG A 20 11.38 18.90 0.02
N ALA A 21 10.96 18.36 1.19
CA ALA A 21 10.62 16.95 1.30
C ALA A 21 9.34 16.62 0.53
N LEU A 22 8.31 17.46 0.62
CA LEU A 22 7.03 17.31 -0.09
C LEU A 22 7.16 17.45 -1.60
N MET A 23 8.08 18.30 -2.08
CA MET A 23 8.41 18.42 -3.50
C MET A 23 8.99 17.10 -4.09
N ARG A 24 9.64 16.29 -3.28
CA ARG A 24 10.22 15.00 -3.73
C ARG A 24 9.19 13.87 -3.74
N ARG A 25 8.36 13.80 -2.72
CA ARG A 25 7.25 12.82 -2.60
C ARG A 25 6.22 13.26 -1.57
N ALA A 26 5.03 12.71 -1.67
CA ALA A 26 4.04 12.84 -0.61
C ALA A 26 4.53 12.18 0.71
N HIS A 27 4.15 12.77 1.83
CA HIS A 27 4.42 12.27 3.19
C HIS A 27 3.12 12.24 3.99
N SER A 28 2.97 11.23 4.85
CA SER A 28 1.93 11.25 5.87
C SER A 28 2.28 12.27 6.97
N VAL A 29 1.28 12.66 7.75
CA VAL A 29 1.48 13.52 8.93
C VAL A 29 2.52 12.91 9.88
N HIS A 30 2.45 11.61 10.11
CA HIS A 30 3.41 10.89 10.95
C HIS A 30 4.84 10.92 10.39
N GLU A 31 5.02 10.59 9.10
CA GLU A 31 6.34 10.63 8.45
C GLU A 31 6.96 12.03 8.49
N MET A 32 6.15 13.08 8.24
CA MET A 32 6.62 14.46 8.28
C MET A 32 7.02 14.87 9.69
N LYS A 33 6.18 14.57 10.70
CA LYS A 33 6.49 14.84 12.10
C LYS A 33 7.80 14.18 12.55
N GLN A 34 8.01 12.92 12.19
CA GLN A 34 9.28 12.22 12.48
C GLN A 34 10.47 12.88 11.78
N LYS A 35 10.29 13.27 10.51
CA LYS A 35 11.36 13.91 9.73
C LYS A 35 11.78 15.25 10.33
N LEU A 36 10.83 16.09 10.73
CA LEU A 36 11.08 17.37 11.35
C LEU A 36 11.67 17.23 12.76
N GLY A 37 11.20 16.24 13.54
CA GLY A 37 11.74 15.94 14.87
C GLY A 37 13.20 15.48 14.86
N ARG A 38 13.71 14.97 13.74
CA ARG A 38 15.16 14.68 13.57
C ARG A 38 15.97 15.94 13.24
N ARG A 39 15.31 17.02 12.85
CA ARG A 39 15.94 18.28 12.43
C ARG A 39 15.82 19.38 13.47
N SER A 40 14.93 19.23 14.45
CA SER A 40 14.80 20.15 15.59
C SER A 40 14.36 19.40 16.84
N GLU A 41 15.05 19.65 17.96
CA GLU A 41 14.67 19.11 19.28
C GLU A 41 13.54 19.94 19.92
N LYS A 42 13.24 21.13 19.39
CA LYS A 42 12.19 22.02 19.86
C LYS A 42 10.81 21.50 19.43
N LYS A 43 10.18 20.73 20.30
CA LYS A 43 8.86 20.10 20.01
C LYS A 43 7.79 21.12 19.59
N LEU A 44 7.76 22.28 20.22
CA LEU A 44 6.82 23.36 19.87
C LEU A 44 7.05 23.88 18.45
N LEU A 45 8.30 24.05 18.04
CA LEU A 45 8.63 24.46 16.70
C LEU A 45 8.13 23.46 15.65
N VAL A 46 8.33 22.18 15.91
CA VAL A 46 7.80 21.10 15.04
C VAL A 46 6.28 21.17 14.98
N GLN A 47 5.59 21.41 16.10
CA GLN A 47 4.13 21.51 16.13
C GLN A 47 3.62 22.71 15.31
N VAL A 48 4.25 23.87 15.43
CA VAL A 48 3.90 25.08 14.65
C VAL A 48 4.06 24.83 13.15
N VAL A 49 5.18 24.27 12.73
CA VAL A 49 5.42 23.96 11.31
C VAL A 49 4.41 22.92 10.81
N MET A 50 4.11 21.88 11.60
CA MET A 50 3.10 20.88 11.23
C MET A 50 1.70 21.49 11.10
N ALA A 51 1.31 22.42 11.97
CA ALA A 51 0.04 23.14 11.88
C ALA A 51 -0.03 23.94 10.59
N ARG A 52 1.01 24.73 10.28
CA ARG A 52 1.11 25.53 9.05
C ARG A 52 1.03 24.67 7.77
N LEU A 53 1.68 23.50 7.76
CA LEU A 53 1.60 22.58 6.62
C LEU A 53 0.17 22.04 6.42
N LYS A 54 -0.57 21.75 7.51
CA LYS A 54 -1.97 21.31 7.45
C LYS A 54 -2.89 22.42 6.97
N GLU A 55 -2.77 23.62 7.54
CA GLU A 55 -3.57 24.79 7.15
C GLU A 55 -3.41 25.13 5.68
N ASN A 56 -2.19 25.03 5.16
CA ASN A 56 -1.89 25.24 3.75
C ASN A 56 -2.26 24.02 2.86
N GLY A 57 -2.85 22.96 3.42
CA GLY A 57 -3.26 21.77 2.67
C GLY A 57 -2.10 20.97 2.07
N MET A 58 -0.86 21.22 2.53
CA MET A 58 0.36 20.55 2.02
C MET A 58 0.51 19.12 2.54
N ILE A 59 -0.10 18.81 3.68
CA ILE A 59 -0.18 17.45 4.24
C ILE A 59 -1.62 17.12 4.62
N ASP A 60 -2.08 15.95 4.19
CA ASP A 60 -3.43 15.45 4.42
C ASP A 60 -3.42 13.92 4.34
N ASP A 61 -3.63 13.27 5.47
CA ASP A 61 -3.59 11.80 5.56
C ASP A 61 -4.74 11.13 4.78
N ALA A 62 -5.90 11.79 4.64
CA ALA A 62 -7.01 11.25 3.85
C ALA A 62 -6.66 11.23 2.35
N LYS A 63 -6.14 12.35 1.82
CA LYS A 63 -5.66 12.43 0.43
C LYS A 63 -4.51 11.47 0.18
N TYR A 64 -3.55 11.41 1.13
CA TYR A 64 -2.43 10.49 1.06
C TYR A 64 -2.89 9.04 0.95
N ALA A 65 -3.80 8.60 1.83
CA ALA A 65 -4.32 7.24 1.85
C ALA A 65 -4.99 6.86 0.53
N LYS A 66 -5.84 7.74 -0.02
CA LYS A 66 -6.52 7.53 -1.30
C LYS A 66 -5.56 7.38 -2.48
N GLN A 67 -4.60 8.29 -2.61
CA GLN A 67 -3.59 8.22 -3.68
C GLN A 67 -2.73 6.96 -3.55
N PHE A 68 -2.29 6.65 -2.34
CA PHE A 68 -1.51 5.45 -2.05
C PHE A 68 -2.28 4.18 -2.40
N ALA A 69 -3.52 4.06 -1.95
CA ALA A 69 -4.37 2.90 -2.22
C ALA A 69 -4.59 2.71 -3.72
N ARG A 70 -4.94 3.76 -4.46
CA ARG A 70 -5.10 3.71 -5.93
C ARG A 70 -3.82 3.23 -6.61
N GLN A 71 -2.69 3.84 -6.32
CA GLN A 71 -1.41 3.47 -6.93
C GLN A 71 -1.03 2.01 -6.65
N ARG A 72 -1.19 1.57 -5.40
CA ARG A 72 -0.83 0.22 -4.98
C ARG A 72 -1.75 -0.84 -5.58
N THR A 73 -3.05 -0.57 -5.65
CA THR A 73 -4.02 -1.52 -6.20
C THR A 73 -4.01 -1.50 -7.73
N GLN A 74 -4.16 -0.33 -8.36
CA GLN A 74 -4.35 -0.24 -9.81
C GLN A 74 -3.06 -0.46 -10.60
N ILE A 75 -1.93 0.09 -10.13
CA ILE A 75 -0.65 -0.01 -10.84
C ILE A 75 0.14 -1.23 -10.37
N ARG A 76 0.32 -1.40 -9.05
CA ARG A 76 1.13 -2.51 -8.50
C ARG A 76 0.36 -3.80 -8.28
N LYS A 77 -0.96 -3.80 -8.51
CA LYS A 77 -1.83 -4.96 -8.36
C LYS A 77 -1.68 -5.64 -6.99
N GLN A 78 -1.64 -4.84 -5.92
CA GLN A 78 -1.58 -5.32 -4.55
C GLN A 78 -2.98 -5.43 -3.96
N GLY A 79 -3.20 -6.44 -3.12
CA GLY A 79 -4.45 -6.65 -2.41
C GLY A 79 -4.62 -5.71 -1.20
N LYS A 80 -5.85 -5.57 -0.76
CA LYS A 80 -6.27 -4.62 0.29
C LYS A 80 -5.52 -4.78 1.62
N TYR A 81 -5.21 -6.01 2.03
CA TYR A 81 -4.53 -6.26 3.31
C TYR A 81 -3.09 -5.76 3.31
N ARG A 82 -2.38 -5.85 2.20
CA ARG A 82 -1.05 -5.29 2.06
C ARG A 82 -1.09 -3.77 2.04
N VAL A 83 -2.03 -3.20 1.29
CA VAL A 83 -2.21 -1.74 1.24
C VAL A 83 -2.53 -1.17 2.62
N ALA A 84 -3.45 -1.80 3.35
CA ALA A 84 -3.79 -1.41 4.73
C ALA A 84 -2.57 -1.46 5.66
N ARG A 85 -1.83 -2.56 5.63
CA ARG A 85 -0.61 -2.73 6.44
C ARG A 85 0.43 -1.66 6.14
N ASP A 86 0.65 -1.39 4.86
CA ASP A 86 1.64 -0.41 4.41
C ASP A 86 1.23 1.03 4.79
N LEU A 87 -0.08 1.34 4.83
CA LEU A 87 -0.62 2.62 5.31
C LEU A 87 -0.51 2.75 6.84
N ARG A 88 -0.83 1.69 7.61
CA ARG A 88 -0.63 1.68 9.07
C ARG A 88 0.83 1.92 9.45
N ALA A 89 1.76 1.29 8.73
CA ALA A 89 3.19 1.49 8.95
C ALA A 89 3.65 2.94 8.71
N ARG A 90 2.85 3.74 7.98
CA ARG A 90 3.06 5.19 7.77
C ARG A 90 2.30 6.06 8.74
N GLY A 91 1.67 5.45 9.74
CA GLY A 91 0.92 6.16 10.77
C GLY A 91 -0.41 6.75 10.29
N ILE A 92 -0.98 6.23 9.20
CA ILE A 92 -2.30 6.65 8.72
C ILE A 92 -3.38 6.07 9.65
N PRO A 93 -4.33 6.90 10.14
CA PRO A 93 -5.46 6.44 10.94
C PRO A 93 -6.37 5.46 10.18
N ASP A 94 -6.88 4.44 10.87
CA ASP A 94 -7.71 3.38 10.27
C ASP A 94 -8.94 3.93 9.52
N ARG A 95 -9.57 5.00 10.01
CA ARG A 95 -10.70 5.66 9.31
C ARG A 95 -10.35 6.10 7.87
N HIS A 96 -9.14 6.62 7.65
CA HIS A 96 -8.67 7.03 6.33
C HIS A 96 -8.27 5.83 5.47
N ILE A 97 -7.74 4.77 6.12
CA ILE A 97 -7.43 3.51 5.44
C ILE A 97 -8.70 2.86 4.92
N SER A 98 -9.73 2.71 5.77
CA SER A 98 -11.01 2.11 5.40
C SER A 98 -11.66 2.86 4.24
N SER A 99 -11.78 4.20 4.36
CA SER A 99 -12.34 5.04 3.29
C SER A 99 -11.58 4.93 1.96
N ALA A 100 -10.24 4.88 2.01
CA ALA A 100 -9.43 4.73 0.81
C ALA A 100 -9.58 3.36 0.15
N LEU A 101 -9.69 2.29 0.94
CA LEU A 101 -9.89 0.94 0.42
C LEU A 101 -11.31 0.72 -0.13
N GLU A 102 -12.33 1.30 0.49
CA GLU A 102 -13.70 1.30 -0.02
C GLU A 102 -13.79 2.00 -1.37
N GLU A 103 -13.17 3.16 -1.53
CA GLU A 103 -13.13 3.89 -2.80
C GLU A 103 -12.45 3.07 -3.91
N VAL A 104 -11.37 2.40 -3.60
CA VAL A 104 -10.66 1.55 -4.58
C VAL A 104 -11.47 0.30 -4.92
N ALA A 105 -12.20 -0.28 -3.96
CA ALA A 105 -13.05 -1.46 -4.19
C ALA A 105 -14.19 -1.18 -5.18
N GLN A 106 -14.66 0.06 -5.30
CA GLN A 106 -15.66 0.45 -6.29
C GLN A 106 -15.13 0.41 -7.74
N THR A 107 -13.83 0.53 -7.93
CA THR A 107 -13.18 0.63 -9.25
C THR A 107 -12.26 -0.53 -9.58
N SER A 108 -12.08 -1.49 -8.67
CA SER A 108 -11.14 -2.61 -8.83
C SER A 108 -11.77 -3.89 -8.29
N ASP A 109 -11.93 -4.89 -9.15
CA ASP A 109 -12.41 -6.21 -8.75
C ASP A 109 -11.26 -7.10 -8.28
N GLU A 110 -11.28 -7.48 -6.99
CA GLU A 110 -10.25 -8.31 -6.37
C GLU A 110 -10.17 -9.70 -7.01
N ALA A 111 -11.30 -10.30 -7.38
CA ALA A 111 -11.34 -11.62 -7.99
C ALA A 111 -10.66 -11.61 -9.36
N THR A 112 -10.97 -10.65 -10.20
CA THR A 112 -10.31 -10.47 -11.50
C THR A 112 -8.80 -10.25 -11.36
N MET A 113 -8.37 -9.45 -10.38
CA MET A 113 -6.94 -9.23 -10.13
C MET A 113 -6.23 -10.52 -9.70
N VAL A 114 -6.85 -11.31 -8.84
CA VAL A 114 -6.34 -12.61 -8.38
C VAL A 114 -6.25 -13.57 -9.54
N ARG A 115 -7.31 -13.73 -10.34
CA ARG A 115 -7.38 -14.61 -11.52
C ARG A 115 -6.26 -14.29 -12.51
N GLN A 116 -6.12 -13.04 -12.94
CA GLN A 116 -5.06 -12.60 -13.84
C GLN A 116 -3.65 -12.91 -13.32
N ARG A 117 -3.47 -12.81 -12.00
CA ARG A 117 -2.18 -13.10 -11.39
C ARG A 117 -1.88 -14.59 -11.29
N ILE A 118 -2.90 -15.42 -11.06
CA ILE A 118 -2.79 -16.89 -11.10
C ILE A 118 -2.42 -17.30 -12.54
N GLU A 119 -3.20 -16.90 -13.52
CA GLU A 119 -2.97 -17.22 -14.94
C GLU A 119 -1.56 -16.85 -15.39
N ARG A 120 -1.07 -15.66 -15.02
CA ARG A 120 0.30 -15.24 -15.34
C ARG A 120 1.35 -16.17 -14.75
N LYS A 121 1.15 -16.62 -13.50
CA LYS A 121 2.05 -17.54 -12.83
C LYS A 121 1.99 -18.94 -13.44
N LEU A 122 0.83 -19.39 -13.86
CA LEU A 122 0.66 -20.67 -14.54
C LEU A 122 1.31 -20.65 -15.92
N ARG A 123 1.11 -19.61 -16.71
CA ARG A 123 1.76 -19.45 -18.03
C ARG A 123 3.29 -19.46 -17.98
N SER A 124 3.86 -18.98 -16.89
CA SER A 124 5.33 -18.99 -16.72
C SER A 124 5.88 -20.34 -16.24
N TYR A 125 5.01 -21.29 -15.94
CA TYR A 125 5.38 -22.61 -15.43
C TYR A 125 5.29 -23.66 -16.54
N ARG A 126 6.34 -24.47 -16.70
CA ARG A 126 6.44 -25.48 -17.78
C ARG A 126 6.25 -26.93 -17.29
N GLY A 127 5.87 -27.14 -16.02
CA GLY A 127 5.64 -28.46 -15.44
C GLY A 127 4.19 -28.72 -15.11
N GLU A 128 3.89 -29.93 -14.63
CA GLU A 128 2.58 -30.25 -14.07
C GLU A 128 2.29 -29.41 -12.82
N ILE A 129 1.03 -29.01 -12.68
CA ILE A 129 0.58 -28.19 -11.54
C ILE A 129 0.28 -29.14 -10.38
N ASP A 130 1.28 -29.38 -9.54
CA ASP A 130 1.18 -30.16 -8.34
C ASP A 130 0.69 -29.33 -7.12
N GLU A 131 0.38 -30.04 -6.02
CA GLU A 131 -0.05 -29.38 -4.76
C GLU A 131 0.99 -28.38 -4.24
N LYS A 132 2.28 -28.67 -4.40
CA LYS A 132 3.38 -27.80 -3.96
C LYS A 132 3.38 -26.49 -4.75
N LYS A 133 3.13 -26.56 -6.05
CA LYS A 133 3.01 -25.37 -6.90
C LYS A 133 1.78 -24.56 -6.53
N MET A 134 0.64 -25.22 -6.30
CA MET A 134 -0.59 -24.55 -5.86
C MET A 134 -0.41 -23.84 -4.51
N ALA A 135 0.21 -24.50 -3.53
CA ALA A 135 0.54 -23.89 -2.24
C ALA A 135 1.47 -22.68 -2.39
N SER A 136 2.46 -22.77 -3.29
CA SER A 136 3.36 -21.64 -3.59
C SER A 136 2.63 -20.44 -4.19
N ILE A 137 1.71 -20.68 -5.14
CA ILE A 137 0.89 -19.63 -5.74
C ILE A 137 -0.02 -19.00 -4.68
N TYR A 138 -0.72 -19.82 -3.90
CA TYR A 138 -1.59 -19.39 -2.80
C TYR A 138 -0.82 -18.48 -1.82
N GLY A 139 0.31 -18.94 -1.29
CA GLY A 139 1.12 -18.17 -0.35
C GLY A 139 1.63 -16.85 -0.94
N SER A 140 1.97 -16.82 -2.25
CA SER A 140 2.41 -15.59 -2.90
C SER A 140 1.30 -14.55 -3.03
N LEU A 141 0.05 -15.00 -3.24
CA LEU A 141 -1.11 -14.12 -3.34
C LEU A 141 -1.51 -13.55 -1.98
N LEU A 142 -1.43 -14.38 -0.92
CA LEU A 142 -1.62 -13.88 0.45
C LEU A 142 -0.57 -12.83 0.82
N ARG A 143 0.71 -13.06 0.50
CA ARG A 143 1.78 -12.05 0.70
C ARG A 143 1.57 -10.77 -0.11
N ALA A 144 0.92 -10.89 -1.26
CA ALA A 144 0.51 -9.72 -2.05
C ALA A 144 -0.70 -8.97 -1.47
N GLY A 145 -1.33 -9.52 -0.42
CA GLY A 145 -2.40 -8.89 0.35
C GLY A 145 -3.81 -9.15 -0.14
N PHE A 146 -4.02 -10.19 -0.94
CA PHE A 146 -5.35 -10.62 -1.37
C PHE A 146 -6.08 -11.43 -0.29
N SER A 147 -7.41 -11.42 -0.32
CA SER A 147 -8.26 -12.17 0.60
C SER A 147 -8.09 -13.68 0.41
N ALA A 148 -7.92 -14.42 1.50
CA ALA A 148 -7.73 -15.87 1.45
C ALA A 148 -8.90 -16.59 0.77
N ASP A 149 -10.13 -16.13 1.03
CA ASP A 149 -11.35 -16.73 0.44
C ASP A 149 -11.45 -16.49 -1.06
N VAL A 150 -11.11 -15.28 -1.52
CA VAL A 150 -11.06 -14.95 -2.96
C VAL A 150 -9.97 -15.79 -3.64
N VAL A 151 -8.78 -15.86 -3.05
CA VAL A 151 -7.67 -16.66 -3.61
C VAL A 151 -8.05 -18.13 -3.72
N ARG A 152 -8.65 -18.72 -2.68
CA ARG A 152 -9.10 -20.13 -2.70
C ARG A 152 -10.16 -20.38 -3.77
N ARG A 153 -11.15 -19.49 -3.89
CA ARG A 153 -12.20 -19.59 -4.88
C ARG A 153 -11.66 -19.56 -6.30
N GLU A 154 -10.82 -18.57 -6.61
CA GLU A 154 -10.26 -18.43 -7.96
C GLU A 154 -9.29 -19.59 -8.32
N LEU A 155 -8.50 -20.07 -7.37
CA LEU A 155 -7.65 -21.25 -7.59
C LEU A 155 -8.49 -22.51 -7.89
N LYS A 156 -9.58 -22.74 -7.13
CA LYS A 156 -10.47 -23.88 -7.38
C LYS A 156 -11.19 -23.80 -8.72
N ALA A 157 -11.59 -22.60 -9.14
CA ALA A 157 -12.24 -22.39 -10.43
C ALA A 157 -11.31 -22.77 -11.59
N LEU A 158 -10.06 -22.28 -11.56
CA LEU A 158 -9.09 -22.56 -12.62
C LEU A 158 -8.69 -24.04 -12.71
N VAL A 159 -8.61 -24.76 -11.59
CA VAL A 159 -8.32 -26.20 -11.59
C VAL A 159 -9.49 -27.01 -12.16
N LYS A 160 -10.73 -26.54 -12.02
CA LYS A 160 -11.90 -27.21 -12.61
C LYS A 160 -12.04 -26.92 -14.10
N GLU A 161 -11.63 -25.77 -14.58
CA GLU A 161 -11.64 -25.41 -16.00
C GLU A 161 -10.61 -26.25 -16.81
N ASP A 162 -9.54 -26.75 -16.18
CA ASP A 162 -8.54 -27.64 -16.82
C ASP A 162 -8.94 -29.13 -16.88
N VAL A 163 -10.05 -29.52 -16.25
CA VAL A 163 -10.60 -30.90 -16.36
C VAL A 163 -11.68 -30.90 -17.43
N PRO A 164 -11.46 -31.54 -18.62
CA PRO A 164 -12.51 -31.68 -19.60
C PRO A 164 -13.69 -32.47 -18.98
N GLU A 165 -14.91 -31.95 -19.12
CA GLU A 165 -16.13 -32.69 -18.77
C GLU A 165 -16.16 -33.95 -19.65
N ILE A 166 -15.88 -35.09 -19.01
CA ILE A 166 -16.15 -36.39 -19.64
C ILE A 166 -17.66 -36.55 -19.57
N GLU A 167 -18.36 -36.32 -20.69
CA GLU A 167 -19.77 -36.69 -20.79
C GLU A 167 -19.88 -38.20 -20.56
N PRO A 168 -20.73 -38.65 -19.65
CA PRO A 168 -20.98 -40.08 -19.51
C PRO A 168 -21.77 -40.55 -20.74
N GLU A 169 -21.24 -41.60 -21.43
CA GLU A 169 -21.96 -42.35 -22.47
C GLU A 169 -23.23 -43.00 -21.93
#